data_e8ed3e3fe37d7669a83baf9e89f77512
#
_entry.id   e8ed3e3fe37d7669a83baf9e89f77512
#
_cell.length_a   1.000
_cell.length_b   1.000
_cell.length_c   1.000
_cell.angle_alpha   90.00
_cell.angle_beta   90.00
_cell.angle_gamma   90.00
#
_symmetry.space_group_name_H-M   'P 1'
#
loop_
_entity.id
_entity.type
_entity.pdbx_description
1 polymer ?
#
loop_
_entity_poly.entity_id
_entity_poly.type
_entity_poly.pdbx_seq_one_letter_code
_entity_poly.pdbx_strand_id
1 'polypeptide(L)'
;PPLMKKQRKPPSPSSLDIDTTNNVVQKRAKEENKELVLGVFLGEINEDEAKKQRQHAVVLVLGDFGHSPRMQNHASSLLNKGYEVTAIAYKNGSMMKETLRENDGFRFVGISRLNFLRVKKTKMPFVPSIVYFALRVLLQFLQVLLCLFFETGKVKVTNVLVQNPPCLPTFLACAVAKRVMGGKFTIDWHNLGYSIFSMQRKRGGKDVLVRVMKAYEKYFLRYFDHHLTVTEKMKDFLIREWSVDARHISVVKDAPGEQFLRLNTNATREKKKGFRKKTSDVVNVVSSTSWTPDEDFDVLLHAAVLYDEKAKEASRTATKKKKKTKQRLPHLNILITGRGDLRESFETRAKEAKLKHVSFSYAWLPIHEYPERLSMSDVGLCLHQSSSKLDLPMKIVDMFGVGIPVLARRYECLRDELVQEGVNGLTFDTSEELCDALISLLEGWDGNENGTEALNRLEAGVTRDRLDEIFSSSSSSSSSSSSTTAKGRRKVPATRPPPPLTKKKYQLEDRDAKNSSLDEIEDEGMVNFWEENWTSAKIF
;
A
#
# COMPACT_ATOMS: atom_id res chain seq x y z
N PRO A 1 44.12 61.94 -17.81
CA PRO A 1 42.84 61.35 -17.69
C PRO A 1 42.96 59.85 -17.66
N PRO A 2 42.55 59.20 -16.54
CA PRO A 2 42.73 57.79 -16.38
C PRO A 2 41.45 57.00 -16.75
N LEU A 3 41.70 55.84 -17.31
CA LEU A 3 40.80 54.80 -17.72
C LEU A 3 39.95 54.23 -16.59
N MET A 4 38.64 54.28 -16.72
CA MET A 4 37.69 53.55 -15.87
C MET A 4 37.77 52.02 -16.14
N LYS A 5 38.19 51.25 -15.15
CA LYS A 5 38.09 49.79 -15.12
C LYS A 5 36.61 49.38 -14.87
N LYS A 6 35.98 48.76 -15.88
CA LYS A 6 34.71 48.05 -15.70
C LYS A 6 34.89 46.85 -14.76
N GLN A 7 34.27 46.89 -13.59
CA GLN A 7 34.11 45.71 -12.72
C GLN A 7 33.14 44.72 -13.38
N ARG A 8 33.57 43.50 -13.64
CA ARG A 8 32.73 42.37 -14.03
C ARG A 8 32.04 41.83 -12.79
N LYS A 9 30.70 41.73 -12.86
CA LYS A 9 29.90 40.96 -11.90
C LYS A 9 30.34 39.50 -11.92
N PRO A 10 30.38 38.82 -10.75
CA PRO A 10 30.60 37.37 -10.71
C PRO A 10 29.36 36.64 -11.31
N PRO A 11 29.57 35.51 -11.98
CA PRO A 11 28.45 34.70 -12.52
C PRO A 11 27.65 34.11 -11.37
N SER A 12 26.31 34.09 -11.55
CA SER A 12 25.36 33.36 -10.70
C SER A 12 25.73 31.86 -10.66
N PRO A 13 25.60 31.16 -9.52
CA PRO A 13 25.83 29.72 -9.50
C PRO A 13 24.76 29.03 -10.36
N SER A 14 25.21 28.44 -11.45
CA SER A 14 24.44 27.51 -12.26
C SER A 14 24.07 26.30 -11.41
N SER A 15 22.82 25.85 -11.52
CA SER A 15 22.27 24.59 -11.05
C SER A 15 23.28 23.45 -11.21
N LEU A 16 23.89 23.02 -10.11
CA LEU A 16 24.67 21.78 -10.07
C LEU A 16 23.68 20.61 -10.05
N ASP A 17 23.76 19.85 -11.09
CA ASP A 17 22.99 18.66 -11.37
C ASP A 17 23.04 17.65 -10.21
N ILE A 18 21.90 17.46 -9.57
CA ILE A 18 21.68 16.41 -8.56
C ILE A 18 21.75 15.02 -9.23
N ASP A 19 21.47 14.93 -10.52
CA ASP A 19 21.60 13.70 -11.34
C ASP A 19 23.04 13.17 -11.47
N THR A 20 24.03 14.04 -11.45
CA THR A 20 25.43 13.59 -11.54
C THR A 20 25.91 12.90 -10.26
N THR A 21 25.37 13.28 -9.09
CA THR A 21 25.81 12.69 -7.80
C THR A 21 25.25 11.28 -7.60
N ASN A 22 24.01 11.04 -7.97
CA ASN A 22 23.40 9.70 -7.88
C ASN A 22 24.00 8.72 -8.90
N ASN A 23 24.29 9.18 -10.11
CA ASN A 23 25.00 8.37 -11.11
C ASN A 23 26.45 8.06 -10.69
N VAL A 24 27.12 8.97 -10.00
CA VAL A 24 28.48 8.74 -9.49
C VAL A 24 28.49 7.74 -8.34
N VAL A 25 27.50 7.78 -7.42
CA VAL A 25 27.40 6.82 -6.30
C VAL A 25 27.03 5.42 -6.81
N GLN A 26 26.07 5.30 -7.76
CA GLN A 26 25.73 4.02 -8.37
C GLN A 26 26.87 3.47 -9.26
N LYS A 27 27.59 4.34 -9.93
CA LYS A 27 28.75 3.95 -10.73
C LYS A 27 29.90 3.47 -9.84
N ARG A 28 30.18 4.16 -8.70
CA ARG A 28 31.15 3.70 -7.70
C ARG A 28 30.76 2.35 -7.08
N ALA A 29 29.52 2.16 -6.66
CA ALA A 29 29.07 0.88 -6.12
C ALA A 29 29.13 -0.26 -7.13
N LYS A 30 28.86 0.02 -8.43
CA LYS A 30 29.06 -0.94 -9.53
C LYS A 30 30.54 -1.19 -9.84
N GLU A 31 31.39 -0.18 -9.70
CA GLU A 31 32.85 -0.31 -9.90
C GLU A 31 33.48 -1.06 -8.73
N GLU A 32 33.13 -0.77 -7.48
CA GLU A 32 33.58 -1.52 -6.30
C GLU A 32 33.16 -3.00 -6.35
N ASN A 33 31.93 -3.30 -6.77
CA ASN A 33 31.51 -4.68 -7.03
C ASN A 33 32.25 -5.33 -8.20
N LYS A 34 32.56 -4.58 -9.26
CA LYS A 34 33.38 -5.11 -10.37
C LYS A 34 34.82 -5.34 -9.96
N GLU A 35 35.40 -4.48 -9.13
CA GLU A 35 36.75 -4.67 -8.58
C GLU A 35 36.79 -5.86 -7.62
N LEU A 36 35.75 -6.06 -6.78
CA LEU A 36 35.64 -7.22 -5.92
C LEU A 36 35.53 -8.53 -6.73
N VAL A 37 34.67 -8.55 -7.75
CA VAL A 37 34.50 -9.72 -8.65
C VAL A 37 35.77 -9.94 -9.47
N LEU A 38 36.44 -8.88 -9.92
CA LEU A 38 37.69 -8.97 -10.67
C LEU A 38 38.83 -9.45 -9.77
N GLY A 39 38.89 -8.99 -8.50
CA GLY A 39 39.86 -9.44 -7.49
C GLY A 39 39.69 -10.93 -7.15
N VAL A 40 38.46 -11.40 -7.05
CA VAL A 40 38.16 -12.85 -6.87
C VAL A 40 38.54 -13.64 -8.13
N PHE A 41 38.25 -13.11 -9.33
CA PHE A 41 38.58 -13.76 -10.60
C PHE A 41 40.08 -13.81 -10.88
N LEU A 42 40.84 -12.81 -10.41
CA LEU A 42 42.28 -12.75 -10.50
C LEU A 42 43.01 -13.53 -9.38
N GLY A 43 42.26 -14.09 -8.40
CA GLY A 43 42.85 -14.80 -7.25
C GLY A 43 43.50 -13.86 -6.23
N GLU A 44 43.30 -12.54 -6.32
CA GLU A 44 43.85 -11.54 -5.40
C GLU A 44 43.05 -11.45 -4.10
N ILE A 45 41.76 -11.86 -4.13
CA ILE A 45 40.90 -11.94 -2.94
C ILE A 45 40.33 -13.35 -2.87
N ASN A 46 40.49 -14.01 -1.74
CA ASN A 46 39.88 -15.31 -1.50
C ASN A 46 38.35 -15.15 -1.42
N GLU A 47 37.58 -16.02 -2.10
CA GLU A 47 36.11 -16.02 -2.04
C GLU A 47 35.57 -16.05 -0.62
N ASP A 48 36.27 -16.69 0.32
CA ASP A 48 35.92 -16.75 1.74
C ASP A 48 36.15 -15.39 2.46
N GLU A 49 37.11 -14.60 2.03
CA GLU A 49 37.33 -13.23 2.55
C GLU A 49 36.31 -12.23 1.98
N ALA A 50 35.95 -12.35 0.71
CA ALA A 50 34.87 -11.57 0.09
C ALA A 50 33.50 -11.89 0.73
N LYS A 51 33.24 -13.16 1.09
CA LYS A 51 32.05 -13.59 1.85
C LYS A 51 32.06 -13.09 3.30
N LYS A 52 33.24 -12.97 3.93
CA LYS A 52 33.38 -12.42 5.30
C LYS A 52 33.03 -10.94 5.42
N GLN A 53 33.11 -10.17 4.34
CA GLN A 53 32.78 -8.74 4.34
C GLN A 53 31.28 -8.44 4.09
N ARG A 54 30.49 -9.41 3.59
CA ARG A 54 29.06 -9.19 3.36
C ARG A 54 28.31 -9.08 4.67
N GLN A 55 27.58 -7.97 4.84
CA GLN A 55 26.67 -7.80 5.98
C GLN A 55 25.46 -8.71 5.80
N HIS A 56 25.00 -9.35 6.88
CA HIS A 56 23.86 -10.25 6.84
C HIS A 56 22.64 -9.63 7.54
N ALA A 57 21.53 -9.57 6.83
CA ALA A 57 20.26 -9.08 7.32
C ALA A 57 19.23 -10.23 7.43
N VAL A 58 18.43 -10.19 8.48
CA VAL A 58 17.28 -11.10 8.67
C VAL A 58 15.99 -10.31 8.51
N VAL A 59 15.07 -10.83 7.69
CA VAL A 59 13.72 -10.32 7.54
C VAL A 59 12.75 -11.30 8.19
N LEU A 60 12.21 -10.94 9.36
CA LEU A 60 11.35 -11.79 10.17
C LEU A 60 9.87 -11.43 9.98
N VAL A 61 9.10 -12.37 9.45
CA VAL A 61 7.67 -12.24 9.20
C VAL A 61 6.93 -13.39 9.85
N LEU A 62 6.25 -13.17 10.97
CA LEU A 62 5.41 -14.22 11.56
C LEU A 62 4.07 -14.33 10.82
N GLY A 63 4.16 -14.50 9.51
CA GLY A 63 3.12 -14.51 8.53
C GLY A 63 3.56 -15.26 7.26
N ASP A 64 2.77 -15.11 6.21
CA ASP A 64 3.11 -15.61 4.88
C ASP A 64 3.93 -14.56 4.14
N PHE A 65 5.19 -14.86 3.86
CA PHE A 65 6.11 -13.94 3.18
C PHE A 65 5.64 -13.58 1.76
N GLY A 66 5.06 -14.55 1.04
CA GLY A 66 4.53 -14.34 -0.31
C GLY A 66 3.33 -13.37 -0.35
N HIS A 67 2.57 -13.30 0.75
CA HIS A 67 1.47 -12.35 0.92
C HIS A 67 1.87 -11.06 1.66
N SER A 68 3.18 -10.79 1.76
CA SER A 68 3.71 -9.57 2.37
C SER A 68 4.58 -8.80 1.38
N PRO A 69 4.00 -8.08 0.39
CA PRO A 69 4.74 -7.38 -0.64
C PRO A 69 5.78 -6.40 -0.07
N ARG A 70 5.41 -5.68 1.00
CA ARG A 70 6.29 -4.74 1.68
C ARG A 70 7.55 -5.43 2.23
N MET A 71 7.43 -6.59 2.88
CA MET A 71 8.59 -7.31 3.41
C MET A 71 9.45 -7.91 2.31
N GLN A 72 8.86 -8.29 1.17
CA GLN A 72 9.60 -8.68 -0.02
C GLN A 72 10.36 -7.50 -0.63
N ASN A 73 9.76 -6.30 -0.63
CA ASN A 73 10.43 -5.08 -1.07
C ASN A 73 11.63 -4.77 -0.17
N HIS A 74 11.48 -4.84 1.16
CA HIS A 74 12.61 -4.69 2.08
C HIS A 74 13.74 -5.68 1.80
N ALA A 75 13.40 -6.96 1.56
CA ALA A 75 14.40 -7.96 1.22
C ALA A 75 15.14 -7.63 -0.09
N SER A 76 14.39 -7.20 -1.12
CA SER A 76 14.98 -6.76 -2.39
C SER A 76 15.92 -5.56 -2.21
N SER A 77 15.50 -4.53 -1.47
CA SER A 77 16.32 -3.34 -1.23
C SER A 77 17.59 -3.64 -0.42
N LEU A 78 17.52 -4.58 0.53
CA LEU A 78 18.69 -5.05 1.26
C LEU A 78 19.68 -5.78 0.35
N LEU A 79 19.18 -6.66 -0.54
CA LEU A 79 20.00 -7.34 -1.54
C LEU A 79 20.66 -6.34 -2.50
N ASN A 80 19.91 -5.35 -2.95
CA ASN A 80 20.42 -4.28 -3.83
C ASN A 80 21.54 -3.46 -3.16
N LYS A 81 21.54 -3.36 -1.83
CA LYS A 81 22.62 -2.76 -1.03
C LYS A 81 23.78 -3.72 -0.73
N GLY A 82 23.75 -4.94 -1.25
CA GLY A 82 24.82 -5.91 -1.09
C GLY A 82 24.78 -6.74 0.20
N TYR A 83 23.65 -6.72 0.92
CA TYR A 83 23.44 -7.61 2.06
C TYR A 83 23.16 -9.05 1.60
N GLU A 84 23.60 -10.04 2.36
CA GLU A 84 22.98 -11.35 2.34
C GLU A 84 21.69 -11.29 3.17
N VAL A 85 20.60 -11.85 2.65
CA VAL A 85 19.29 -11.73 3.28
C VAL A 85 18.70 -13.10 3.61
N THR A 86 18.37 -13.33 4.88
CA THR A 86 17.57 -14.51 5.28
C THR A 86 16.17 -14.08 5.66
N ALA A 87 15.16 -14.50 4.90
CA ALA A 87 13.75 -14.32 5.26
C ALA A 87 13.27 -15.51 6.12
N ILE A 88 12.80 -15.20 7.33
CA ILE A 88 12.20 -16.19 8.25
C ILE A 88 10.71 -15.95 8.29
N ALA A 89 9.89 -16.89 7.78
CA ALA A 89 8.45 -16.74 7.70
C ALA A 89 7.73 -18.09 7.73
N TYR A 90 6.37 -18.08 7.75
CA TYR A 90 5.63 -19.34 7.67
C TYR A 90 5.89 -20.06 6.36
N LYS A 91 6.14 -21.38 6.46
CA LYS A 91 6.28 -22.26 5.31
C LYS A 91 4.91 -22.42 4.63
N ASN A 92 4.68 -21.62 3.61
CA ASN A 92 3.51 -21.69 2.74
C ASN A 92 3.97 -21.85 1.30
N GLY A 93 3.12 -22.46 0.48
CA GLY A 93 3.35 -22.56 -0.96
C GLY A 93 3.04 -21.27 -1.73
N SER A 94 2.98 -20.11 -1.07
CA SER A 94 2.62 -18.86 -1.71
C SER A 94 3.79 -18.24 -2.48
N MET A 95 3.44 -17.46 -3.50
CA MET A 95 4.39 -16.92 -4.45
C MET A 95 5.25 -15.81 -3.84
N MET A 96 6.55 -16.01 -3.80
CA MET A 96 7.54 -14.97 -3.63
C MET A 96 7.88 -14.37 -5.00
N LYS A 97 8.37 -13.12 -5.03
CA LYS A 97 8.93 -12.51 -6.22
C LYS A 97 10.02 -13.42 -6.80
N GLU A 98 10.00 -13.60 -8.11
CA GLU A 98 10.97 -14.42 -8.83
C GLU A 98 12.39 -13.88 -8.64
N THR A 99 12.55 -12.57 -8.69
CA THR A 99 13.82 -11.88 -8.43
C THR A 99 14.45 -12.20 -7.07
N LEU A 100 13.65 -12.53 -6.05
CA LEU A 100 14.15 -13.00 -4.75
C LEU A 100 14.55 -14.48 -4.79
N ARG A 101 13.79 -15.33 -5.51
CA ARG A 101 14.06 -16.76 -5.59
C ARG A 101 15.36 -17.07 -6.32
N GLU A 102 15.67 -16.28 -7.33
CA GLU A 102 16.82 -16.47 -8.21
C GLU A 102 18.09 -15.76 -7.69
N ASN A 103 18.00 -15.00 -6.61
CA ASN A 103 19.13 -14.27 -6.07
C ASN A 103 19.94 -15.14 -5.09
N ASP A 104 21.19 -15.39 -5.40
CA ASP A 104 22.10 -16.22 -4.59
C ASP A 104 22.35 -15.66 -3.18
N GLY A 105 22.18 -14.36 -2.98
CA GLY A 105 22.26 -13.70 -1.67
C GLY A 105 21.00 -13.85 -0.81
N PHE A 106 19.92 -14.46 -1.36
CA PHE A 106 18.65 -14.62 -0.66
C PHE A 106 18.44 -16.07 -0.16
N ARG A 107 18.08 -16.19 1.11
CA ARG A 107 17.73 -17.46 1.72
C ARG A 107 16.37 -17.40 2.39
N PHE A 108 15.52 -18.41 2.15
CA PHE A 108 14.22 -18.53 2.82
C PHE A 108 14.22 -19.65 3.86
N VAL A 109 13.85 -19.31 5.10
CA VAL A 109 13.69 -20.24 6.22
C VAL A 109 12.22 -20.34 6.59
N GLY A 110 11.63 -21.49 6.29
CA GLY A 110 10.21 -21.72 6.54
C GLY A 110 9.94 -22.27 7.95
N ILE A 111 9.16 -21.53 8.74
CA ILE A 111 8.68 -21.97 10.06
C ILE A 111 7.27 -22.54 9.98
N SER A 112 6.95 -23.48 10.90
CA SER A 112 5.64 -24.15 10.90
C SER A 112 4.55 -23.32 11.56
N ARG A 113 3.38 -23.29 10.92
CA ARG A 113 2.16 -22.75 11.54
C ARG A 113 1.59 -23.75 12.54
N LEU A 114 1.91 -23.89 13.68
CA LEU A 114 1.42 -24.84 14.70
C LEU A 114 -0.12 -25.07 14.66
N ASN A 115 -0.65 -25.39 13.48
CA ASN A 115 -2.10 -25.56 13.23
C ASN A 115 -2.69 -26.76 13.99
N PHE A 116 -1.88 -27.75 14.30
CA PHE A 116 -2.29 -28.91 15.10
C PHE A 116 -2.73 -28.52 16.53
N LEU A 117 -2.29 -27.35 17.02
CA LEU A 117 -2.76 -26.79 18.29
C LEU A 117 -4.05 -25.93 18.14
N ARG A 118 -4.60 -25.82 16.94
CA ARG A 118 -5.95 -25.29 16.72
C ARG A 118 -6.99 -26.34 17.09
N VAL A 119 -7.31 -26.46 18.35
CA VAL A 119 -8.36 -27.36 18.79
C VAL A 119 -9.71 -26.84 18.31
N LYS A 120 -10.38 -27.60 17.43
CA LYS A 120 -11.82 -27.46 17.26
C LYS A 120 -12.45 -27.74 18.64
N LYS A 121 -13.29 -26.82 19.13
CA LYS A 121 -13.95 -26.85 20.46
C LYS A 121 -14.60 -28.19 20.86
N THR A 122 -14.70 -29.13 19.93
CA THR A 122 -15.43 -30.38 20.06
C THR A 122 -14.58 -31.59 20.49
N LYS A 123 -13.25 -31.50 20.56
CA LYS A 123 -12.43 -32.73 20.75
C LYS A 123 -11.70 -32.88 22.08
N MET A 124 -11.59 -31.84 22.92
CA MET A 124 -10.97 -31.98 24.26
C MET A 124 -11.61 -31.02 25.28
N PRO A 125 -12.61 -31.47 26.03
CA PRO A 125 -13.37 -30.60 26.96
C PRO A 125 -12.60 -30.20 28.22
N PHE A 126 -11.46 -30.85 28.54
CA PHE A 126 -10.78 -30.68 29.82
C PHE A 126 -9.67 -29.65 29.90
N VAL A 127 -9.13 -29.17 28.74
CA VAL A 127 -8.02 -28.19 28.78
C VAL A 127 -8.55 -26.80 28.44
N PRO A 128 -8.37 -25.81 29.32
CA PRO A 128 -8.79 -24.44 29.05
C PRO A 128 -8.14 -23.88 27.79
N SER A 129 -8.88 -23.21 26.94
CA SER A 129 -8.38 -22.61 25.69
C SER A 129 -7.16 -21.71 25.89
N ILE A 130 -7.00 -21.14 27.09
CA ILE A 130 -5.86 -20.29 27.45
C ILE A 130 -4.55 -21.09 27.54
N VAL A 131 -4.60 -22.34 27.99
CA VAL A 131 -3.40 -23.21 28.07
C VAL A 131 -2.91 -23.56 26.67
N TYR A 132 -3.82 -23.90 25.76
CA TYR A 132 -3.47 -24.11 24.35
C TYR A 132 -2.88 -22.86 23.69
N PHE A 133 -3.44 -21.71 23.97
CA PHE A 133 -2.92 -20.45 23.48
C PHE A 133 -1.49 -20.21 24.02
N ALA A 134 -1.29 -20.37 25.32
CA ALA A 134 0.01 -20.17 25.98
C ALA A 134 1.06 -21.16 25.43
N LEU A 135 0.71 -22.45 25.27
CA LEU A 135 1.58 -23.45 24.70
C LEU A 135 1.95 -23.12 23.24
N ARG A 136 0.99 -22.68 22.45
CA ARG A 136 1.23 -22.26 21.07
C ARG A 136 2.19 -21.07 21.02
N VAL A 137 1.98 -20.06 21.85
CA VAL A 137 2.85 -18.88 21.94
C VAL A 137 4.26 -19.29 22.35
N LEU A 138 4.41 -20.20 23.33
CA LEU A 138 5.69 -20.72 23.78
C LEU A 138 6.43 -21.49 22.65
N LEU A 139 5.74 -22.41 21.99
CA LEU A 139 6.34 -23.18 20.91
C LEU A 139 6.72 -22.30 19.72
N GLN A 140 5.89 -21.30 19.40
CA GLN A 140 6.20 -20.33 18.35
C GLN A 140 7.40 -19.44 18.72
N PHE A 141 7.49 -19.04 20.00
CA PHE A 141 8.66 -18.32 20.54
C PHE A 141 9.95 -19.12 20.39
N LEU A 142 9.93 -20.38 20.83
CA LEU A 142 11.10 -21.27 20.71
C LEU A 142 11.48 -21.48 19.24
N GLN A 143 10.51 -21.68 18.36
CA GLN A 143 10.76 -21.86 16.94
C GLN A 143 11.41 -20.62 16.31
N VAL A 144 10.94 -19.41 16.63
CA VAL A 144 11.55 -18.17 16.15
C VAL A 144 12.97 -18.01 16.68
N LEU A 145 13.21 -18.29 17.97
CA LEU A 145 14.55 -18.24 18.55
C LEU A 145 15.50 -19.23 17.89
N LEU A 146 15.07 -20.48 17.72
CA LEU A 146 15.89 -21.50 17.04
C LEU A 146 16.26 -21.06 15.62
N CYS A 147 15.31 -20.52 14.87
CA CYS A 147 15.61 -19.99 13.53
C CYS A 147 16.61 -18.83 13.58
N LEU A 148 16.44 -17.89 14.51
CA LEU A 148 17.36 -16.76 14.66
C LEU A 148 18.78 -17.19 15.04
N PHE A 149 18.94 -18.21 15.88
CA PHE A 149 20.26 -18.64 16.34
C PHE A 149 20.94 -19.64 15.41
N PHE A 150 20.22 -20.61 14.89
CA PHE A 150 20.82 -21.75 14.18
C PHE A 150 20.77 -21.60 12.66
N GLU A 151 19.72 -21.02 12.13
CA GLU A 151 19.61 -20.85 10.68
C GLU A 151 20.42 -19.67 10.14
N THR A 152 20.76 -18.72 11.02
CA THR A 152 21.63 -17.58 10.66
C THR A 152 23.08 -17.81 11.09
N GLY A 153 23.37 -18.89 11.81
CA GLY A 153 24.53 -19.08 12.67
C GLY A 153 25.89 -19.29 12.01
N LYS A 154 26.02 -19.18 10.69
CA LYS A 154 27.33 -19.21 10.03
C LYS A 154 27.89 -17.82 9.71
N VAL A 155 27.03 -16.81 9.63
CA VAL A 155 27.41 -15.43 9.32
C VAL A 155 26.89 -14.52 10.42
N LYS A 156 27.69 -13.55 10.86
CA LYS A 156 27.28 -12.60 11.90
C LYS A 156 26.13 -11.74 11.39
N VAL A 157 24.93 -11.95 11.96
CA VAL A 157 23.77 -11.11 11.67
C VAL A 157 24.03 -9.70 12.16
N THR A 158 23.97 -8.73 11.25
CA THR A 158 24.18 -7.32 11.58
C THR A 158 22.85 -6.60 11.79
N ASN A 159 21.80 -7.00 11.07
CA ASN A 159 20.51 -6.34 11.08
C ASN A 159 19.37 -7.36 11.12
N VAL A 160 18.33 -7.07 11.92
CA VAL A 160 17.09 -7.85 11.97
C VAL A 160 15.91 -6.89 11.76
N LEU A 161 15.18 -7.08 10.67
CA LEU A 161 13.96 -6.33 10.36
C LEU A 161 12.75 -7.19 10.68
N VAL A 162 11.84 -6.68 11.50
CA VAL A 162 10.73 -7.44 12.08
C VAL A 162 9.40 -6.80 11.72
N GLN A 163 8.54 -7.57 11.06
CA GLN A 163 7.18 -7.12 10.77
C GLN A 163 6.33 -7.08 12.05
N ASN A 164 5.57 -6.01 12.25
CA ASN A 164 4.50 -5.92 13.23
C ASN A 164 3.17 -5.51 12.57
N PRO A 165 2.05 -6.20 12.81
CA PRO A 165 1.84 -7.35 13.68
C PRO A 165 2.29 -8.71 13.09
N PRO A 166 2.38 -9.78 13.91
CA PRO A 166 2.06 -9.87 15.33
C PRO A 166 3.25 -9.56 16.24
N CYS A 167 3.01 -8.81 17.32
CA CYS A 167 4.04 -8.53 18.32
C CYS A 167 4.33 -9.74 19.25
N LEU A 168 3.34 -10.59 19.51
CA LEU A 168 3.47 -11.78 20.36
C LEU A 168 3.55 -13.05 19.50
N PRO A 169 4.58 -13.90 19.65
CA PRO A 169 5.72 -13.83 20.57
C PRO A 169 6.94 -13.09 20.01
N THR A 170 6.84 -12.47 18.85
CA THR A 170 7.93 -11.95 18.02
C THR A 170 8.83 -10.99 18.80
N PHE A 171 8.26 -10.01 19.50
CA PHE A 171 9.05 -9.01 20.21
C PHE A 171 9.88 -9.60 21.36
N LEU A 172 9.31 -10.55 22.11
CA LEU A 172 10.07 -11.25 23.14
C LEU A 172 11.22 -12.05 22.54
N ALA A 173 10.99 -12.75 21.43
CA ALA A 173 12.04 -13.50 20.74
C ALA A 173 13.16 -12.59 20.25
N CYS A 174 12.82 -11.44 19.67
CA CYS A 174 13.79 -10.43 19.24
C CYS A 174 14.56 -9.82 20.40
N ALA A 175 13.90 -9.54 21.54
CA ALA A 175 14.57 -9.02 22.74
C ALA A 175 15.61 -9.98 23.32
N VAL A 176 15.31 -11.30 23.32
CA VAL A 176 16.25 -12.34 23.72
C VAL A 176 17.38 -12.47 22.70
N ALA A 177 17.04 -12.56 21.42
CA ALA A 177 18.02 -12.70 20.34
C ALA A 177 19.00 -11.50 20.33
N LYS A 178 18.52 -10.28 20.49
CA LYS A 178 19.36 -9.09 20.55
C LYS A 178 20.39 -9.13 21.68
N ARG A 179 20.01 -9.65 22.86
CA ARG A 179 20.94 -9.77 23.99
C ARG A 179 22.07 -10.77 23.75
N VAL A 180 21.81 -11.80 22.94
CA VAL A 180 22.76 -12.89 22.69
C VAL A 180 23.58 -12.62 21.42
N MET A 181 22.94 -12.19 20.34
CA MET A 181 23.58 -12.02 19.03
C MET A 181 24.17 -10.61 18.83
N GLY A 182 23.62 -9.61 19.53
CA GLY A 182 23.88 -8.21 19.21
C GLY A 182 23.19 -7.80 17.92
N GLY A 183 23.75 -6.83 17.20
CA GLY A 183 23.20 -6.31 15.94
C GLY A 183 22.11 -5.26 16.13
N LYS A 184 21.64 -4.69 15.03
CA LYS A 184 20.57 -3.70 15.00
C LYS A 184 19.22 -4.38 14.76
N PHE A 185 18.22 -4.05 15.56
CA PHE A 185 16.86 -4.57 15.44
C PHE A 185 15.92 -3.43 15.08
N THR A 186 15.21 -3.59 13.97
CA THR A 186 14.25 -2.60 13.43
C THR A 186 12.86 -3.21 13.38
N ILE A 187 11.85 -2.50 13.88
CA ILE A 187 10.44 -2.88 13.69
C ILE A 187 9.90 -2.18 12.45
N ASP A 188 9.18 -2.91 11.62
CA ASP A 188 8.35 -2.36 10.54
C ASP A 188 6.87 -2.42 10.96
N TRP A 189 6.29 -1.25 11.23
CA TRP A 189 4.95 -1.07 11.74
C TRP A 189 3.95 -0.98 10.60
N HIS A 190 3.28 -2.10 10.29
CA HIS A 190 2.15 -2.11 9.35
C HIS A 190 0.84 -1.72 10.04
N ASN A 191 0.70 -2.07 11.32
CA ASN A 191 -0.41 -1.70 12.20
C ASN A 191 -0.02 -1.96 13.66
N LEU A 192 -0.91 -1.64 14.61
CA LEU A 192 -0.72 -1.95 16.03
C LEU A 192 -1.37 -3.30 16.35
N GLY A 193 -0.59 -4.25 16.89
CA GLY A 193 -1.06 -5.61 17.17
C GLY A 193 -2.22 -5.64 18.18
N TYR A 194 -2.17 -4.80 19.22
CA TYR A 194 -3.26 -4.71 20.19
C TYR A 194 -4.56 -4.17 19.59
N SER A 195 -4.50 -3.28 18.57
CA SER A 195 -5.70 -2.73 17.95
C SER A 195 -6.43 -3.77 17.10
N ILE A 196 -5.68 -4.57 16.32
CA ILE A 196 -6.24 -5.70 15.57
C ILE A 196 -6.87 -6.72 16.53
N PHE A 197 -6.18 -7.02 17.64
CA PHE A 197 -6.72 -7.92 18.65
C PHE A 197 -8.01 -7.37 19.28
N SER A 198 -8.12 -6.05 19.46
CA SER A 198 -9.31 -5.40 20.04
C SER A 198 -10.56 -5.58 19.19
N MET A 199 -10.44 -5.61 17.85
CA MET A 199 -11.58 -5.83 16.94
C MET A 199 -12.22 -7.22 17.11
N GLN A 200 -11.43 -8.20 17.53
CA GLN A 200 -11.92 -9.56 17.78
C GLN A 200 -12.57 -9.74 19.16
N ARG A 201 -12.58 -8.69 19.99
CA ARG A 201 -13.06 -8.74 21.38
C ARG A 201 -14.37 -7.98 21.56
N LYS A 202 -15.36 -8.61 22.20
CA LYS A 202 -16.68 -7.99 22.44
C LYS A 202 -16.62 -6.65 23.20
N ARG A 203 -15.61 -6.49 24.09
CA ARG A 203 -15.38 -5.27 24.89
C ARG A 203 -14.40 -4.30 24.22
N GLY A 204 -13.87 -4.65 23.03
CA GLY A 204 -12.91 -3.83 22.31
C GLY A 204 -11.73 -3.40 23.19
N GLY A 205 -11.32 -2.15 23.10
CA GLY A 205 -10.20 -1.59 23.88
C GLY A 205 -10.37 -1.60 25.41
N LYS A 206 -11.58 -1.83 25.94
CA LYS A 206 -11.85 -1.98 27.38
C LYS A 206 -11.55 -3.38 27.91
N ASP A 207 -11.28 -4.35 27.03
CA ASP A 207 -10.90 -5.71 27.43
C ASP A 207 -9.53 -5.71 28.12
N VAL A 208 -9.42 -6.43 29.25
CA VAL A 208 -8.17 -6.51 30.03
C VAL A 208 -7.03 -7.08 29.19
N LEU A 209 -7.30 -8.10 28.36
CA LEU A 209 -6.28 -8.70 27.51
C LEU A 209 -5.78 -7.72 26.44
N VAL A 210 -6.65 -6.86 25.92
CA VAL A 210 -6.24 -5.80 24.98
C VAL A 210 -5.31 -4.80 25.67
N ARG A 211 -5.61 -4.42 26.91
CA ARG A 211 -4.74 -3.53 27.70
C ARG A 211 -3.39 -4.19 28.00
N VAL A 212 -3.39 -5.47 28.33
CA VAL A 212 -2.14 -6.23 28.53
C VAL A 212 -1.33 -6.30 27.24
N MET A 213 -1.98 -6.57 26.09
CA MET A 213 -1.30 -6.57 24.78
C MET A 213 -0.72 -5.21 24.42
N LYS A 214 -1.45 -4.10 24.68
CA LYS A 214 -0.94 -2.74 24.50
C LYS A 214 0.27 -2.46 25.38
N ALA A 215 0.21 -2.87 26.64
CA ALA A 215 1.34 -2.71 27.57
C ALA A 215 2.56 -3.55 27.16
N TYR A 216 2.32 -4.79 26.69
CA TYR A 216 3.36 -5.66 26.17
C TYR A 216 4.04 -5.04 24.95
N GLU A 217 3.27 -4.60 23.96
CA GLU A 217 3.76 -3.98 22.73
C GLU A 217 4.62 -2.73 23.07
N LYS A 218 4.08 -1.84 23.92
CA LYS A 218 4.81 -0.64 24.38
C LYS A 218 6.09 -0.99 25.18
N TYR A 219 6.04 -2.01 26.05
CA TYR A 219 7.19 -2.39 26.88
C TYR A 219 8.37 -2.86 26.06
N PHE A 220 8.14 -3.64 25.00
CA PHE A 220 9.19 -4.26 24.20
C PHE A 220 9.86 -3.30 23.19
N LEU A 221 9.33 -2.10 22.94
CA LEU A 221 9.91 -1.10 22.05
C LEU A 221 11.37 -0.79 22.39
N ARG A 222 11.71 -0.77 23.67
CA ARG A 222 13.07 -0.48 24.17
C ARG A 222 14.17 -1.42 23.68
N TYR A 223 13.79 -2.56 23.11
CA TYR A 223 14.72 -3.54 22.58
C TYR A 223 15.01 -3.37 21.09
N PHE A 224 14.40 -2.36 20.46
CA PHE A 224 14.60 -2.08 19.06
C PHE A 224 15.34 -0.75 18.89
N ASP A 225 16.25 -0.71 17.91
CA ASP A 225 17.10 0.44 17.65
C ASP A 225 16.42 1.44 16.72
N HIS A 226 15.52 0.93 15.84
CA HIS A 226 14.83 1.76 14.87
C HIS A 226 13.40 1.27 14.62
N HIS A 227 12.54 2.19 14.18
CA HIS A 227 11.14 1.94 13.87
C HIS A 227 10.82 2.48 12.49
N LEU A 228 10.25 1.65 11.63
CA LEU A 228 9.69 2.05 10.35
C LEU A 228 8.19 2.13 10.50
N THR A 229 7.58 3.19 10.00
CA THR A 229 6.13 3.35 10.00
C THR A 229 5.63 3.53 8.58
N VAL A 230 4.40 3.07 8.31
CA VAL A 230 3.78 3.22 6.99
C VAL A 230 3.19 4.61 6.76
N THR A 231 3.01 5.39 7.84
CA THR A 231 2.38 6.72 7.80
C THR A 231 3.04 7.69 8.78
N GLU A 232 2.93 8.98 8.50
CA GLU A 232 3.34 10.04 9.44
C GLU A 232 2.46 10.04 10.71
N LYS A 233 1.17 9.74 10.58
CA LYS A 233 0.25 9.60 11.73
C LYS A 233 0.69 8.50 12.68
N MET A 234 1.19 7.38 12.18
CA MET A 234 1.70 6.28 13.01
C MET A 234 3.00 6.68 13.70
N LYS A 235 3.89 7.38 13.02
CA LYS A 235 5.10 7.98 13.62
C LYS A 235 4.74 8.95 14.75
N ASP A 236 3.82 9.88 14.50
CA ASP A 236 3.33 10.82 15.49
C ASP A 236 2.74 10.11 16.72
N PHE A 237 1.98 9.04 16.50
CA PHE A 237 1.43 8.21 17.58
C PHE A 237 2.55 7.57 18.43
N LEU A 238 3.57 6.99 17.80
CA LEU A 238 4.70 6.37 18.53
C LEU A 238 5.47 7.41 19.35
N ILE A 239 5.66 8.61 18.83
CA ILE A 239 6.34 9.70 19.53
C ILE A 239 5.49 10.17 20.72
N ARG A 240 4.22 10.53 20.49
CA ARG A 240 3.37 11.17 21.50
C ARG A 240 2.87 10.21 22.57
N GLU A 241 2.40 9.03 22.16
CA GLU A 241 1.74 8.09 23.07
C GLU A 241 2.70 7.09 23.72
N TRP A 242 3.76 6.73 22.99
CA TRP A 242 4.69 5.72 23.45
C TRP A 242 6.09 6.25 23.75
N SER A 243 6.32 7.56 23.54
CA SER A 243 7.56 8.28 23.85
C SER A 243 8.79 7.70 23.15
N VAL A 244 8.59 7.23 21.90
CA VAL A 244 9.72 6.81 21.06
C VAL A 244 10.44 8.06 20.55
N ASP A 245 11.78 8.06 20.59
CA ASP A 245 12.58 9.18 20.10
C ASP A 245 12.44 9.30 18.58
N ALA A 246 12.07 10.50 18.10
CA ALA A 246 11.87 10.80 16.69
C ALA A 246 13.09 10.48 15.81
N ARG A 247 14.31 10.54 16.37
CA ARG A 247 15.55 10.19 15.67
C ARG A 247 15.64 8.71 15.29
N HIS A 248 14.88 7.87 15.96
CA HIS A 248 14.83 6.42 15.75
C HIS A 248 13.58 5.96 14.97
N ILE A 249 12.87 6.91 14.35
CA ILE A 249 11.69 6.59 13.54
C ILE A 249 11.83 7.16 12.14
N SER A 250 11.64 6.30 11.14
CA SER A 250 11.54 6.72 9.73
C SER A 250 10.21 6.27 9.14
N VAL A 251 9.63 7.12 8.29
CA VAL A 251 8.43 6.76 7.53
C VAL A 251 8.86 6.19 6.19
N VAL A 252 8.37 4.99 5.89
CA VAL A 252 8.51 4.34 4.58
C VAL A 252 7.11 4.07 4.09
N LYS A 253 6.60 4.94 3.22
CA LYS A 253 5.26 4.80 2.65
C LYS A 253 5.17 3.57 1.76
N ASP A 254 4.02 2.90 1.78
CA ASP A 254 3.73 1.88 0.79
C ASP A 254 3.51 2.53 -0.58
N ALA A 255 3.94 1.82 -1.63
CA ALA A 255 3.81 2.28 -3.00
C ALA A 255 3.24 1.15 -3.89
N PRO A 256 2.58 1.49 -5.01
CA PRO A 256 2.08 0.49 -5.93
C PRO A 256 3.21 -0.37 -6.49
N GLY A 257 2.97 -1.68 -6.57
CA GLY A 257 3.90 -2.58 -7.24
C GLY A 257 3.98 -2.30 -8.75
N GLU A 258 5.11 -2.62 -9.36
CA GLU A 258 5.38 -2.39 -10.79
C GLU A 258 4.29 -2.96 -11.70
N GLN A 259 3.76 -4.16 -11.39
CA GLN A 259 2.68 -4.80 -12.13
C GLN A 259 1.39 -3.95 -12.21
N PHE A 260 1.16 -3.05 -11.26
CA PHE A 260 0.04 -2.10 -11.30
C PHE A 260 0.41 -0.85 -12.09
N LEU A 261 1.61 -0.32 -11.85
CA LEU A 261 2.09 0.91 -12.50
C LEU A 261 2.21 0.76 -14.02
N ARG A 262 2.60 -0.40 -14.52
CA ARG A 262 2.67 -0.71 -15.97
C ARG A 262 1.31 -0.58 -16.67
N LEU A 263 0.21 -0.68 -15.93
CA LEU A 263 -1.14 -0.53 -16.46
C LEU A 263 -1.71 0.89 -16.37
N ASN A 264 -1.05 1.81 -15.68
CA ASN A 264 -1.47 3.21 -15.59
C ASN A 264 -0.95 4.01 -16.80
N THR A 265 -1.44 3.67 -17.98
CA THR A 265 -1.00 4.25 -19.26
C THR A 265 -2.17 4.81 -20.05
N ASN A 266 -1.86 5.68 -21.02
CA ASN A 266 -2.87 6.18 -21.95
C ASN A 266 -3.49 5.05 -22.79
N ALA A 267 -2.70 4.04 -23.19
CA ALA A 267 -3.21 2.88 -23.91
C ALA A 267 -4.27 2.09 -23.11
N THR A 268 -4.04 1.88 -21.80
CA THR A 268 -5.02 1.23 -20.93
C THR A 268 -6.28 2.09 -20.79
N ARG A 269 -6.14 3.41 -20.69
CA ARG A 269 -7.29 4.33 -20.62
C ARG A 269 -8.12 4.29 -21.90
N GLU A 270 -7.49 4.27 -23.07
CA GLU A 270 -8.21 4.14 -24.34
C GLU A 270 -8.89 2.76 -24.48
N LYS A 271 -8.24 1.67 -24.06
CA LYS A 271 -8.86 0.34 -23.99
C LYS A 271 -10.11 0.34 -23.08
N LYS A 272 -10.04 1.03 -21.91
CA LYS A 272 -11.16 1.19 -20.99
C LYS A 272 -12.30 2.00 -21.61
N LYS A 273 -12.00 3.11 -22.30
CA LYS A 273 -13.00 3.88 -23.06
C LYS A 273 -13.69 3.04 -24.11
N GLY A 274 -12.95 2.26 -24.89
CA GLY A 274 -13.52 1.33 -25.86
C GLY A 274 -14.43 0.27 -25.23
N PHE A 275 -14.12 -0.16 -24.01
CA PHE A 275 -14.98 -1.06 -23.23
C PHE A 275 -16.25 -0.35 -22.75
N ARG A 276 -16.16 0.86 -22.19
CA ARG A 276 -17.32 1.70 -21.83
C ARG A 276 -18.26 1.90 -23.00
N LYS A 277 -17.75 2.18 -24.20
CA LYS A 277 -18.55 2.33 -25.42
C LYS A 277 -19.37 1.09 -25.77
N LYS A 278 -18.80 -0.09 -25.55
CA LYS A 278 -19.50 -1.37 -25.80
C LYS A 278 -20.57 -1.68 -24.75
N THR A 279 -20.37 -1.23 -23.51
CA THR A 279 -21.24 -1.49 -22.36
C THR A 279 -22.08 -0.29 -21.94
N SER A 280 -22.25 0.67 -22.80
CA SER A 280 -22.75 2.07 -22.67
C SER A 280 -23.50 2.46 -21.39
N ASP A 281 -24.34 1.60 -20.84
CA ASP A 281 -25.18 1.87 -19.67
C ASP A 281 -24.65 1.21 -18.38
N VAL A 282 -23.43 0.68 -18.38
CA VAL A 282 -22.86 -0.06 -17.23
C VAL A 282 -21.59 0.64 -16.73
N VAL A 283 -21.52 0.82 -15.42
CA VAL A 283 -20.30 1.26 -14.70
C VAL A 283 -19.75 0.11 -13.88
N ASN A 284 -18.48 -0.18 -14.05
CA ASN A 284 -17.78 -1.25 -13.34
C ASN A 284 -17.12 -0.71 -12.07
N VAL A 285 -17.61 -1.17 -10.93
CA VAL A 285 -17.05 -0.88 -9.61
C VAL A 285 -16.32 -2.13 -9.12
N VAL A 286 -15.12 -1.98 -8.59
CA VAL A 286 -14.36 -3.10 -8.02
C VAL A 286 -14.10 -2.91 -6.55
N SER A 287 -14.33 -3.93 -5.75
CA SER A 287 -13.94 -4.00 -4.34
C SER A 287 -13.03 -5.20 -4.11
N SER A 288 -11.82 -4.94 -3.66
CA SER A 288 -10.87 -5.99 -3.26
C SER A 288 -11.01 -6.24 -1.78
N THR A 289 -11.26 -7.50 -1.38
CA THR A 289 -11.59 -7.82 0.01
C THR A 289 -10.99 -9.14 0.48
N SER A 290 -10.83 -9.26 1.80
CA SER A 290 -10.53 -10.53 2.46
C SER A 290 -11.77 -11.15 3.11
N TRP A 291 -12.94 -10.52 2.97
CA TRP A 291 -14.21 -10.93 3.56
C TRP A 291 -14.12 -11.13 5.08
N THR A 292 -13.47 -10.19 5.74
CA THR A 292 -13.19 -10.18 7.19
C THR A 292 -14.03 -9.11 7.89
N PRO A 293 -14.24 -9.21 9.22
CA PRO A 293 -15.08 -8.27 9.99
C PRO A 293 -14.62 -6.82 10.03
N ASP A 294 -13.43 -6.51 9.54
CA ASP A 294 -12.92 -5.15 9.36
C ASP A 294 -13.45 -4.46 8.10
N GLU A 295 -14.29 -5.16 7.33
CA GLU A 295 -14.96 -4.64 6.15
C GLU A 295 -16.48 -4.68 6.36
N ASP A 296 -17.12 -3.51 6.34
CA ASP A 296 -18.56 -3.37 6.60
C ASP A 296 -19.37 -3.54 5.31
N PHE A 297 -19.70 -4.80 5.00
CA PHE A 297 -20.50 -5.14 3.82
C PHE A 297 -21.97 -4.72 3.93
N ASP A 298 -22.48 -4.43 5.13
CA ASP A 298 -23.85 -3.95 5.30
C ASP A 298 -23.99 -2.55 4.73
N VAL A 299 -22.97 -1.71 4.89
CA VAL A 299 -22.92 -0.37 4.28
C VAL A 299 -23.01 -0.47 2.76
N LEU A 300 -22.29 -1.41 2.13
CA LEU A 300 -22.34 -1.60 0.68
C LEU A 300 -23.71 -2.07 0.22
N LEU A 301 -24.28 -3.08 0.90
CA LEU A 301 -25.58 -3.64 0.48
C LEU A 301 -26.70 -2.61 0.59
N HIS A 302 -26.74 -1.85 1.71
CA HIS A 302 -27.74 -0.80 1.90
C HIS A 302 -27.54 0.34 0.88
N ALA A 303 -26.30 0.78 0.61
CA ALA A 303 -26.03 1.77 -0.43
C ALA A 303 -26.49 1.31 -1.82
N ALA A 304 -26.29 0.01 -2.15
CA ALA A 304 -26.76 -0.57 -3.39
C ALA A 304 -28.30 -0.58 -3.50
N VAL A 305 -29.00 -0.86 -2.39
CA VAL A 305 -30.47 -0.77 -2.34
C VAL A 305 -30.94 0.67 -2.57
N LEU A 306 -30.34 1.64 -1.87
CA LEU A 306 -30.66 3.07 -2.03
C LEU A 306 -30.41 3.55 -3.47
N TYR A 307 -29.26 3.17 -4.05
CA TYR A 307 -28.94 3.49 -5.45
C TYR A 307 -29.96 2.91 -6.42
N ASP A 308 -30.35 1.64 -6.24
CA ASP A 308 -31.34 0.94 -7.09
C ASP A 308 -32.72 1.63 -7.02
N GLU A 309 -33.13 2.11 -5.86
CA GLU A 309 -34.37 2.88 -5.68
C GLU A 309 -34.32 4.21 -6.42
N LYS A 310 -33.23 4.98 -6.24
CA LYS A 310 -33.02 6.28 -6.94
C LYS A 310 -32.93 6.10 -8.46
N ALA A 311 -32.27 5.03 -8.93
CA ALA A 311 -32.21 4.71 -10.37
C ALA A 311 -33.58 4.35 -10.95
N LYS A 312 -34.41 3.61 -10.22
CA LYS A 312 -35.81 3.32 -10.61
C LYS A 312 -36.65 4.59 -10.70
N GLU A 313 -36.49 5.51 -9.73
CA GLU A 313 -37.21 6.78 -9.71
C GLU A 313 -36.80 7.67 -10.89
N ALA A 314 -35.49 7.81 -11.13
CA ALA A 314 -34.97 8.54 -12.29
C ALA A 314 -35.51 7.99 -13.62
N SER A 315 -35.57 6.66 -13.77
CA SER A 315 -36.12 6.01 -14.96
C SER A 315 -37.63 6.29 -15.16
N ARG A 316 -38.41 6.30 -14.06
CA ARG A 316 -39.86 6.61 -14.11
C ARG A 316 -40.12 8.08 -14.46
N THR A 317 -39.31 9.00 -13.96
CA THR A 317 -39.47 10.45 -14.25
C THR A 317 -39.04 10.79 -15.67
N ALA A 318 -38.01 10.13 -16.22
CA ALA A 318 -37.59 10.28 -17.61
C ALA A 318 -38.70 9.89 -18.61
N THR A 319 -39.47 8.84 -18.30
CA THR A 319 -40.57 8.32 -19.15
C THR A 319 -41.77 9.27 -19.16
N LYS A 320 -42.04 9.97 -18.06
CA LYS A 320 -43.20 10.91 -17.94
C LYS A 320 -42.98 12.26 -18.61
N LYS A 321 -41.76 12.76 -18.63
CA LYS A 321 -41.39 14.03 -19.24
C LYS A 321 -40.72 13.78 -20.59
N LYS A 322 -41.40 13.77 -21.73
CA LYS A 322 -40.84 13.62 -23.11
C LYS A 322 -39.62 14.51 -23.44
N LYS A 323 -38.93 15.08 -22.46
CA LYS A 323 -37.66 15.79 -22.56
C LYS A 323 -36.53 14.81 -22.31
N LYS A 324 -35.56 14.76 -23.22
CA LYS A 324 -34.20 14.17 -23.03
C LYS A 324 -33.49 14.87 -21.86
N THR A 325 -33.95 14.69 -20.63
CA THR A 325 -33.31 15.24 -19.44
C THR A 325 -32.23 14.24 -18.96
N LYS A 326 -31.02 14.77 -18.77
CA LYS A 326 -29.75 14.13 -18.37
C LYS A 326 -29.75 13.44 -16.99
N GLN A 327 -30.84 12.81 -16.55
CA GLN A 327 -30.96 12.23 -15.20
C GLN A 327 -31.09 10.71 -15.21
N ARG A 328 -30.42 10.03 -16.14
CA ARG A 328 -30.38 8.57 -16.12
C ARG A 328 -29.14 8.14 -15.32
N LEU A 329 -29.33 7.27 -14.31
CA LEU A 329 -28.24 6.63 -13.60
C LEU A 329 -27.89 5.30 -14.31
N PRO A 330 -26.61 4.99 -14.51
CA PRO A 330 -26.19 3.74 -15.17
C PRO A 330 -26.44 2.52 -14.27
N HIS A 331 -26.37 1.34 -14.86
CA HIS A 331 -26.32 0.09 -14.12
C HIS A 331 -24.95 -0.08 -13.45
N LEU A 332 -24.91 -0.40 -12.16
CA LEU A 332 -23.68 -0.71 -11.45
C LEU A 332 -23.38 -2.21 -11.52
N ASN A 333 -22.24 -2.56 -12.09
CA ASN A 333 -21.68 -3.90 -12.00
C ASN A 333 -20.57 -3.91 -10.94
N ILE A 334 -20.86 -4.44 -9.75
CA ILE A 334 -19.93 -4.43 -8.63
C ILE A 334 -19.22 -5.78 -8.56
N LEU A 335 -17.94 -5.79 -8.93
CA LEU A 335 -17.07 -6.95 -8.79
C LEU A 335 -16.44 -6.96 -7.39
N ILE A 336 -16.72 -7.99 -6.61
CA ILE A 336 -16.07 -8.19 -5.30
C ILE A 336 -15.07 -9.34 -5.42
N THR A 337 -13.78 -9.02 -5.25
CA THR A 337 -12.72 -10.02 -5.35
C THR A 337 -12.29 -10.49 -3.96
N GLY A 338 -11.82 -11.73 -3.85
CA GLY A 338 -11.28 -12.27 -2.62
C GLY A 338 -11.99 -13.49 -2.06
N ARG A 339 -11.47 -14.01 -0.93
CA ARG A 339 -12.01 -15.18 -0.23
C ARG A 339 -12.10 -14.88 1.27
N GLY A 340 -13.15 -15.38 1.93
CA GLY A 340 -13.33 -15.32 3.37
C GLY A 340 -14.74 -15.69 3.82
N ASP A 341 -14.93 -15.73 5.13
CA ASP A 341 -16.10 -16.35 5.76
C ASP A 341 -17.41 -15.56 5.58
N LEU A 342 -17.33 -14.24 5.35
CA LEU A 342 -18.51 -13.38 5.23
C LEU A 342 -19.15 -13.42 3.83
N ARG A 343 -18.48 -14.03 2.84
CA ARG A 343 -18.92 -14.02 1.44
C ARG A 343 -20.29 -14.66 1.25
N GLU A 344 -20.49 -15.88 1.73
CA GLU A 344 -21.72 -16.64 1.53
C GLU A 344 -22.95 -15.92 2.10
N SER A 345 -22.81 -15.35 3.31
CA SER A 345 -23.86 -14.56 3.94
C SER A 345 -24.22 -13.30 3.13
N PHE A 346 -23.21 -12.60 2.60
CA PHE A 346 -23.44 -11.43 1.77
C PHE A 346 -24.12 -11.81 0.44
N GLU A 347 -23.67 -12.85 -0.26
CA GLU A 347 -24.25 -13.31 -1.52
C GLU A 347 -25.74 -13.65 -1.37
N THR A 348 -26.10 -14.30 -0.27
CA THR A 348 -27.50 -14.63 0.02
C THR A 348 -28.35 -13.37 0.16
N ARG A 349 -27.94 -12.42 0.99
CA ARG A 349 -28.66 -11.17 1.20
C ARG A 349 -28.74 -10.30 -0.06
N ALA A 350 -27.65 -10.26 -0.84
CA ALA A 350 -27.63 -9.51 -2.10
C ALA A 350 -28.62 -10.08 -3.13
N LYS A 351 -28.79 -11.41 -3.20
CA LYS A 351 -29.81 -12.07 -4.04
C LYS A 351 -31.23 -11.77 -3.56
N GLU A 352 -31.44 -11.79 -2.24
CA GLU A 352 -32.75 -11.48 -1.63
C GLU A 352 -33.19 -10.04 -1.88
N ALA A 353 -32.26 -9.10 -2.01
CA ALA A 353 -32.55 -7.69 -2.30
C ALA A 353 -33.16 -7.44 -3.68
N LYS A 354 -33.05 -8.39 -4.64
CA LYS A 354 -33.66 -8.35 -6.00
C LYS A 354 -33.45 -7.01 -6.72
N LEU A 355 -32.22 -6.49 -6.71
CA LEU A 355 -31.83 -5.23 -7.33
C LEU A 355 -31.97 -5.31 -8.87
N LYS A 356 -32.37 -4.20 -9.51
CA LYS A 356 -32.55 -4.10 -10.97
C LYS A 356 -31.46 -3.29 -11.65
N HIS A 357 -30.90 -2.29 -10.95
CA HIS A 357 -29.87 -1.38 -11.47
C HIS A 357 -28.50 -1.64 -10.84
N VAL A 358 -28.38 -2.65 -9.99
CA VAL A 358 -27.11 -3.08 -9.39
C VAL A 358 -26.99 -4.58 -9.52
N SER A 359 -25.84 -5.05 -9.98
CA SER A 359 -25.46 -6.47 -10.00
C SER A 359 -24.15 -6.67 -9.23
N PHE A 360 -24.07 -7.80 -8.53
CA PHE A 360 -22.86 -8.24 -7.85
C PHE A 360 -22.26 -9.43 -8.57
N SER A 361 -20.96 -9.38 -8.78
CA SER A 361 -20.15 -10.49 -9.28
C SER A 361 -19.01 -10.78 -8.31
N TYR A 362 -18.59 -12.04 -8.20
CA TYR A 362 -17.62 -12.48 -7.22
C TYR A 362 -16.53 -13.28 -7.89
N ALA A 363 -15.28 -12.94 -7.63
CA ALA A 363 -14.16 -13.62 -8.21
C ALA A 363 -13.03 -13.82 -7.20
N TRP A 364 -12.28 -14.90 -7.36
CA TRP A 364 -10.93 -15.03 -6.82
C TRP A 364 -9.98 -14.97 -8.00
N LEU A 365 -9.22 -13.89 -8.08
CA LEU A 365 -8.32 -13.64 -9.20
C LEU A 365 -6.91 -14.12 -8.86
N PRO A 366 -6.23 -14.84 -9.77
CA PRO A 366 -4.80 -15.06 -9.70
C PRO A 366 -4.05 -13.73 -9.66
N ILE A 367 -2.87 -13.72 -9.04
CA ILE A 367 -2.12 -12.48 -8.82
C ILE A 367 -1.72 -11.78 -10.12
N HIS A 368 -1.51 -12.51 -11.19
CA HIS A 368 -1.18 -11.97 -12.51
C HIS A 368 -2.38 -11.38 -13.25
N GLU A 369 -3.61 -11.85 -12.98
CA GLU A 369 -4.84 -11.32 -13.57
C GLU A 369 -5.42 -10.13 -12.77
N TYR A 370 -5.07 -10.03 -11.50
CA TYR A 370 -5.65 -9.04 -10.59
C TYR A 370 -5.39 -7.59 -11.04
N PRO A 371 -4.17 -7.18 -11.41
CA PRO A 371 -3.93 -5.81 -11.89
C PRO A 371 -4.73 -5.45 -13.15
N GLU A 372 -4.80 -6.36 -14.12
CA GLU A 372 -5.56 -6.13 -15.36
C GLU A 372 -7.06 -5.94 -15.06
N ARG A 373 -7.60 -6.77 -14.16
CA ARG A 373 -9.01 -6.67 -13.79
C ARG A 373 -9.32 -5.37 -13.07
N LEU A 374 -8.42 -4.90 -12.21
CA LEU A 374 -8.54 -3.58 -11.58
C LEU A 374 -8.54 -2.48 -12.65
N SER A 375 -7.58 -2.48 -13.56
CA SER A 375 -7.40 -1.42 -14.57
C SER A 375 -8.60 -1.21 -15.49
N MET A 376 -9.43 -2.25 -15.68
CA MET A 376 -10.66 -2.21 -16.48
C MET A 376 -11.89 -1.73 -15.71
N SER A 377 -11.76 -1.46 -14.41
CA SER A 377 -12.84 -0.90 -13.59
C SER A 377 -12.86 0.63 -13.66
N ASP A 378 -14.02 1.21 -13.44
CA ASP A 378 -14.22 2.67 -13.48
C ASP A 378 -13.92 3.31 -12.12
N VAL A 379 -14.34 2.64 -11.04
CA VAL A 379 -14.22 3.11 -9.66
C VAL A 379 -13.80 1.98 -8.75
N GLY A 380 -12.85 2.23 -7.88
CA GLY A 380 -12.50 1.35 -6.77
C GLY A 380 -13.37 1.62 -5.55
N LEU A 381 -13.73 0.58 -4.82
CA LEU A 381 -14.47 0.68 -3.55
C LEU A 381 -13.68 0.01 -2.43
N CYS A 382 -13.37 0.74 -1.38
CA CYS A 382 -12.66 0.24 -0.21
C CYS A 382 -13.52 0.37 1.05
N LEU A 383 -13.99 -0.77 1.55
CA LEU A 383 -14.81 -0.86 2.77
C LEU A 383 -13.96 -1.02 4.05
N HIS A 384 -12.64 -1.10 3.91
CA HIS A 384 -11.73 -1.38 5.02
C HIS A 384 -11.81 -0.32 6.11
N GLN A 385 -11.95 -0.77 7.35
CA GLN A 385 -11.83 0.04 8.57
C GLN A 385 -10.52 -0.29 9.27
N SER A 386 -9.60 0.66 9.28
CA SER A 386 -8.36 0.53 10.03
C SER A 386 -8.64 0.37 11.53
N SER A 387 -8.08 -0.68 12.14
CA SER A 387 -8.26 -0.96 13.56
C SER A 387 -7.61 0.10 14.47
N SER A 388 -6.49 0.66 14.03
CA SER A 388 -5.76 1.74 14.72
C SER A 388 -6.13 3.12 14.20
N LYS A 389 -6.68 3.22 13.00
CA LYS A 389 -6.86 4.44 12.19
C LYS A 389 -5.54 5.14 11.81
N LEU A 390 -4.44 4.38 11.83
CA LEU A 390 -3.08 4.87 11.61
C LEU A 390 -2.39 4.23 10.39
N ASP A 391 -2.94 3.18 9.81
CA ASP A 391 -2.45 2.50 8.62
C ASP A 391 -3.27 2.88 7.38
N LEU A 392 -2.77 2.52 6.21
CA LEU A 392 -3.41 2.75 4.93
C LEU A 392 -3.71 1.41 4.24
N PRO A 393 -4.85 1.27 3.55
CA PRO A 393 -5.20 0.02 2.90
C PRO A 393 -4.45 -0.13 1.56
N MET A 394 -3.62 -1.17 1.45
CA MET A 394 -2.90 -1.51 0.22
C MET A 394 -3.81 -1.63 -1.01
N LYS A 395 -5.08 -1.97 -0.81
CA LYS A 395 -6.09 -2.03 -1.89
C LYS A 395 -6.25 -0.71 -2.63
N ILE A 396 -6.20 0.42 -1.91
CA ILE A 396 -6.26 1.77 -2.51
C ILE A 396 -4.95 2.06 -3.25
N VAL A 397 -3.82 1.69 -2.67
CA VAL A 397 -2.50 1.85 -3.30
C VAL A 397 -2.47 1.11 -4.64
N ASP A 398 -2.96 -0.15 -4.69
CA ASP A 398 -3.08 -0.94 -5.92
C ASP A 398 -4.02 -0.28 -6.95
N MET A 399 -5.18 0.23 -6.49
CA MET A 399 -6.16 0.92 -7.34
C MET A 399 -5.58 2.19 -7.96
N PHE A 400 -4.87 3.00 -7.18
CA PHE A 400 -4.18 4.17 -7.68
C PHE A 400 -3.05 3.78 -8.64
N GLY A 401 -2.33 2.69 -8.33
CA GLY A 401 -1.30 2.14 -9.21
C GLY A 401 -1.77 1.86 -10.63
N VAL A 402 -3.00 1.37 -10.83
CA VAL A 402 -3.61 1.14 -12.14
C VAL A 402 -4.39 2.34 -12.69
N GLY A 403 -4.43 3.45 -11.98
CA GLY A 403 -5.06 4.69 -12.44
C GLY A 403 -6.59 4.74 -12.28
N ILE A 404 -7.16 4.09 -11.26
CA ILE A 404 -8.60 4.19 -10.95
C ILE A 404 -8.84 4.95 -9.64
N PRO A 405 -9.78 5.92 -9.61
CA PRO A 405 -10.15 6.65 -8.42
C PRO A 405 -10.97 5.78 -7.47
N VAL A 406 -11.07 6.18 -6.19
CA VAL A 406 -11.68 5.35 -5.16
C VAL A 406 -12.82 6.04 -4.40
N LEU A 407 -13.78 5.22 -3.95
CA LEU A 407 -14.68 5.51 -2.85
C LEU A 407 -14.19 4.72 -1.63
N ALA A 408 -13.90 5.40 -0.52
CA ALA A 408 -13.24 4.76 0.61
C ALA A 408 -13.90 5.09 1.94
N ARG A 409 -13.90 4.13 2.87
CA ARG A 409 -14.34 4.33 4.25
C ARG A 409 -13.50 5.39 4.92
N ARG A 410 -14.16 6.40 5.53
CA ARG A 410 -13.51 7.60 6.08
C ARG A 410 -12.79 7.33 7.40
N TYR A 411 -11.54 7.76 7.49
CA TYR A 411 -10.80 8.00 8.73
C TYR A 411 -9.67 9.00 8.50
N GLU A 412 -9.19 9.62 9.58
CA GLU A 412 -8.31 10.79 9.50
C GLU A 412 -7.04 10.51 8.69
N CYS A 413 -6.29 9.46 9.04
CA CYS A 413 -5.03 9.11 8.35
C CYS A 413 -5.23 8.89 6.84
N LEU A 414 -6.33 8.25 6.44
CA LEU A 414 -6.64 8.01 5.03
C LEU A 414 -6.77 9.32 4.25
N ARG A 415 -7.50 10.29 4.82
CA ARG A 415 -7.75 11.60 4.19
C ARG A 415 -6.51 12.48 4.16
N ASP A 416 -5.70 12.39 5.20
CA ASP A 416 -4.54 13.25 5.34
C ASP A 416 -3.35 12.75 4.48
N GLU A 417 -3.24 11.43 4.27
CA GLU A 417 -2.05 10.86 3.67
C GLU A 417 -2.26 10.10 2.34
N LEU A 418 -3.50 9.79 1.92
CA LEU A 418 -3.74 9.00 0.72
C LEU A 418 -4.88 9.50 -0.16
N VAL A 419 -6.10 9.66 0.40
CA VAL A 419 -7.29 10.02 -0.39
C VAL A 419 -7.59 11.50 -0.26
N GLN A 420 -7.28 12.27 -1.30
CA GLN A 420 -7.60 13.68 -1.41
C GLN A 420 -9.02 13.86 -1.96
N GLU A 421 -9.93 14.36 -1.12
CA GLU A 421 -11.35 14.50 -1.42
C GLU A 421 -11.60 15.31 -2.69
N GLY A 422 -12.32 14.74 -3.66
CA GLY A 422 -12.64 15.38 -4.94
C GLY A 422 -11.48 15.48 -5.93
N VAL A 423 -10.30 14.95 -5.60
CA VAL A 423 -9.10 14.91 -6.47
C VAL A 423 -8.84 13.52 -6.99
N ASN A 424 -8.63 12.53 -6.09
CA ASN A 424 -8.34 11.16 -6.45
C ASN A 424 -9.37 10.14 -5.89
N GLY A 425 -10.34 10.62 -5.11
CA GLY A 425 -11.40 9.80 -4.54
C GLY A 425 -12.40 10.63 -3.74
N LEU A 426 -13.41 9.94 -3.21
CA LEU A 426 -14.35 10.45 -2.23
C LEU A 426 -14.40 9.53 -1.02
N THR A 427 -14.71 10.10 0.15
CA THR A 427 -14.80 9.30 1.38
C THR A 427 -16.24 9.28 1.92
N PHE A 428 -16.62 8.18 2.59
CA PHE A 428 -17.94 7.98 3.16
C PHE A 428 -17.88 7.30 4.52
N ASP A 429 -18.92 7.51 5.34
CA ASP A 429 -19.13 6.83 6.63
C ASP A 429 -20.39 5.98 6.66
N THR A 430 -21.42 6.37 5.91
CA THR A 430 -22.74 5.69 5.92
C THR A 430 -23.11 5.15 4.54
N SER A 431 -24.16 4.34 4.49
CA SER A 431 -24.73 3.84 3.24
C SER A 431 -25.29 4.94 2.38
N GLU A 432 -25.89 5.95 3.00
CA GLU A 432 -26.43 7.13 2.35
C GLU A 432 -25.32 7.95 1.71
N GLU A 433 -24.24 8.21 2.43
CA GLU A 433 -23.07 8.92 1.88
C GLU A 433 -22.42 8.17 0.72
N LEU A 434 -22.31 6.84 0.81
CA LEU A 434 -21.81 6.02 -0.30
C LEU A 434 -22.73 6.09 -1.52
N CYS A 435 -24.04 6.01 -1.30
CA CYS A 435 -25.03 6.16 -2.37
C CYS A 435 -24.94 7.55 -3.03
N ASP A 436 -24.85 8.61 -2.23
CA ASP A 436 -24.76 9.99 -2.73
C ASP A 436 -23.44 10.23 -3.48
N ALA A 437 -22.31 9.65 -2.99
CA ALA A 437 -21.04 9.67 -3.70
C ALA A 437 -21.14 8.98 -5.07
N LEU A 438 -21.73 7.79 -5.14
CA LEU A 438 -21.95 7.09 -6.41
C LEU A 438 -22.81 7.91 -7.37
N ILE A 439 -23.89 8.52 -6.88
CA ILE A 439 -24.76 9.36 -7.71
C ILE A 439 -24.01 10.58 -8.20
N SER A 440 -23.28 11.29 -7.32
CA SER A 440 -22.54 12.49 -7.69
C SER A 440 -21.45 12.23 -8.75
N LEU A 441 -20.86 11.04 -8.74
CA LEU A 441 -19.89 10.63 -9.75
C LEU A 441 -20.54 10.25 -11.07
N LEU A 442 -21.75 9.73 -11.05
CA LEU A 442 -22.40 9.10 -12.20
C LEU A 442 -23.58 9.89 -12.76
N GLU A 443 -23.97 10.98 -12.10
CA GLU A 443 -25.00 11.87 -12.61
C GLU A 443 -24.58 12.47 -13.95
N GLY A 444 -25.47 12.35 -14.93
CA GLY A 444 -25.17 12.76 -16.30
C GLY A 444 -24.43 11.72 -17.13
N TRP A 445 -24.35 10.48 -16.67
CA TRP A 445 -23.85 9.38 -17.48
C TRP A 445 -24.72 9.19 -18.72
N ASP A 446 -24.12 9.40 -19.89
CA ASP A 446 -24.81 9.40 -21.18
C ASP A 446 -24.52 8.12 -22.02
N GLY A 447 -23.80 7.17 -21.45
CA GLY A 447 -23.38 5.97 -22.13
C GLY A 447 -22.21 6.16 -23.09
N ASN A 448 -21.57 7.35 -23.08
CA ASN A 448 -20.42 7.62 -23.90
C ASN A 448 -19.13 7.03 -23.30
N GLU A 449 -18.16 6.84 -24.17
CA GLU A 449 -16.82 6.35 -23.81
C GLU A 449 -16.07 7.23 -22.80
N ASN A 450 -16.44 8.51 -22.71
CA ASN A 450 -15.74 9.51 -21.90
C ASN A 450 -16.15 9.53 -20.42
N GLY A 451 -17.25 8.85 -20.02
CA GLY A 451 -17.76 8.93 -18.65
C GLY A 451 -18.31 10.32 -18.28
N THR A 452 -18.47 10.58 -16.99
CA THR A 452 -18.91 11.90 -16.47
C THR A 452 -17.73 12.83 -16.22
N GLU A 453 -17.99 14.14 -16.16
CA GLU A 453 -16.98 15.14 -15.81
C GLU A 453 -16.41 14.89 -14.40
N ALA A 454 -17.27 14.52 -13.44
CA ALA A 454 -16.87 14.23 -12.06
C ALA A 454 -15.92 13.01 -12.00
N LEU A 455 -16.24 11.93 -12.71
CA LEU A 455 -15.39 10.75 -12.76
C LEU A 455 -14.04 11.04 -13.44
N ASN A 456 -14.06 11.74 -14.58
CA ASN A 456 -12.85 12.12 -15.30
C ASN A 456 -11.90 13.01 -14.48
N ARG A 457 -12.48 13.91 -13.66
CA ARG A 457 -11.68 14.73 -12.74
C ARG A 457 -10.94 13.86 -11.72
N LEU A 458 -11.60 12.87 -11.12
CA LEU A 458 -10.95 11.95 -10.19
C LEU A 458 -9.94 11.04 -10.89
N GLU A 459 -10.22 10.55 -12.10
CA GLU A 459 -9.27 9.78 -12.90
C GLU A 459 -8.00 10.59 -13.23
N ALA A 460 -8.15 11.90 -13.47
CA ALA A 460 -7.00 12.80 -13.67
C ALA A 460 -6.13 12.94 -12.41
N GLY A 461 -6.70 12.77 -11.22
CA GLY A 461 -5.98 12.80 -9.94
C GLY A 461 -5.16 11.56 -9.62
N VAL A 462 -5.32 10.47 -10.39
CA VAL A 462 -4.58 9.21 -10.22
C VAL A 462 -3.78 8.82 -11.46
N THR A 463 -3.46 9.78 -12.33
CA THR A 463 -2.53 9.58 -13.44
C THR A 463 -1.12 9.29 -12.92
N ARG A 464 -0.30 8.65 -13.74
CA ARG A 464 1.07 8.31 -13.35
C ARG A 464 1.84 9.51 -12.79
N ASP A 465 1.76 10.66 -13.46
CA ASP A 465 2.45 11.90 -13.05
C ASP A 465 1.97 12.42 -11.68
N ARG A 466 0.74 12.10 -11.27
CA ARG A 466 0.18 12.48 -9.97
C ARG A 466 0.53 11.52 -8.85
N LEU A 467 0.92 10.29 -9.19
CA LEU A 467 1.34 9.32 -8.18
C LEU A 467 2.63 9.75 -7.48
N ASP A 468 3.49 10.52 -8.15
CA ASP A 468 4.69 11.11 -7.56
C ASP A 468 4.33 12.00 -6.36
N GLU A 469 3.30 12.84 -6.49
CA GLU A 469 2.83 13.71 -5.40
C GLU A 469 2.24 12.92 -4.22
N ILE A 470 1.64 11.76 -4.47
CA ILE A 470 0.98 10.93 -3.47
C ILE A 470 1.99 10.05 -2.72
N PHE A 471 2.93 9.43 -3.45
CA PHE A 471 3.79 8.38 -2.90
C PHE A 471 5.23 8.80 -2.61
N SER A 472 5.75 9.94 -3.15
CA SER A 472 7.10 10.38 -2.79
C SER A 472 7.17 10.99 -1.39
N SER A 473 8.31 10.80 -0.73
CA SER A 473 8.59 11.34 0.61
C SER A 473 8.86 12.85 0.64
N SER A 474 9.02 13.49 -0.53
CA SER A 474 9.41 14.91 -0.64
C SER A 474 8.28 15.91 -0.38
N SER A 475 7.02 15.48 -0.22
CA SER A 475 5.85 16.37 -0.09
C SER A 475 5.55 16.88 1.34
N SER A 476 6.37 16.57 2.34
CA SER A 476 6.06 16.84 3.75
C SER A 476 6.76 18.06 4.39
N SER A 477 7.30 19.02 3.62
CA SER A 477 8.00 20.17 4.20
C SER A 477 7.46 21.55 3.80
N SER A 478 6.13 21.75 3.86
CA SER A 478 5.55 23.11 3.84
C SER A 478 4.23 23.22 4.60
N SER A 479 4.29 23.03 5.92
CA SER A 479 3.29 23.60 6.82
C SER A 479 4.03 24.30 7.96
N SER A 480 4.40 25.57 7.71
CA SER A 480 4.84 26.49 8.74
C SER A 480 3.70 26.69 9.74
N SER A 481 3.94 26.29 10.96
CA SER A 481 3.12 26.62 12.12
C SER A 481 3.09 28.13 12.33
N SER A 482 1.95 28.78 12.10
CA SER A 482 1.64 30.07 12.72
C SER A 482 0.51 29.86 13.72
N SER A 483 0.90 29.82 14.99
CA SER A 483 0.00 29.98 16.12
C SER A 483 -0.58 31.41 16.09
N THR A 484 -1.87 31.56 15.89
CA THR A 484 -2.57 32.79 16.30
C THR A 484 -3.97 32.44 16.83
N THR A 485 -4.19 32.98 18.00
CA THR A 485 -5.36 32.92 18.85
C THR A 485 -6.69 33.27 18.18
N ALA A 486 -7.72 32.60 18.64
CA ALA A 486 -9.11 32.75 18.25
C ALA A 486 -9.66 34.18 18.40
N LYS A 487 -10.39 34.64 17.39
CA LYS A 487 -11.74 35.25 17.46
C LYS A 487 -12.19 35.72 16.07
N GLY A 488 -13.40 35.37 15.67
CA GLY A 488 -14.11 36.10 14.61
C GLY A 488 -14.65 35.21 13.49
N ARG A 489 -15.93 34.87 13.57
CA ARG A 489 -16.76 34.37 12.46
C ARG A 489 -16.58 35.24 11.21
N ARG A 490 -16.06 34.71 10.12
CA ARG A 490 -16.18 35.31 8.78
C ARG A 490 -16.62 34.29 7.74
N LYS A 491 -17.54 34.72 6.90
CA LYS A 491 -18.12 34.00 5.76
C LYS A 491 -17.00 33.61 4.77
N VAL A 492 -17.08 32.38 4.26
CA VAL A 492 -16.21 31.84 3.22
C VAL A 492 -16.52 32.49 1.89
N PRO A 493 -15.58 33.09 1.15
CA PRO A 493 -15.76 33.49 -0.23
C PRO A 493 -15.51 32.30 -1.16
N ALA A 494 -16.31 32.22 -2.22
CA ALA A 494 -16.19 31.23 -3.29
C ALA A 494 -14.83 31.32 -3.98
N THR A 495 -14.13 30.17 -4.10
CA THR A 495 -12.86 30.04 -4.80
C THR A 495 -13.02 30.18 -6.30
N ARG A 496 -12.21 31.03 -6.92
CA ARG A 496 -12.09 31.17 -8.39
C ARG A 496 -11.52 29.91 -9.02
N PRO A 497 -11.97 29.53 -10.21
CA PRO A 497 -11.37 28.44 -10.97
C PRO A 497 -9.96 28.82 -11.46
N PRO A 498 -9.05 27.84 -11.61
CA PRO A 498 -7.71 28.08 -12.14
C PRO A 498 -7.75 28.48 -13.63
N PRO A 499 -6.71 29.21 -14.12
CA PRO A 499 -6.69 29.70 -15.50
C PRO A 499 -6.52 28.58 -16.52
N PRO A 500 -7.01 28.73 -17.76
CA PRO A 500 -6.93 27.70 -18.79
C PRO A 500 -5.51 27.56 -19.32
N LEU A 501 -5.09 26.29 -19.49
CA LEU A 501 -3.81 25.91 -20.06
C LEU A 501 -3.72 26.26 -21.55
N THR A 502 -2.69 27.00 -21.94
CA THR A 502 -2.37 27.34 -23.32
C THR A 502 -1.93 26.09 -24.10
N LYS A 503 -2.61 25.83 -25.21
CA LYS A 503 -2.31 24.76 -26.17
C LYS A 503 -0.96 25.02 -26.87
N LYS A 504 0.07 24.22 -26.58
CA LYS A 504 1.21 24.06 -27.49
C LYS A 504 0.88 22.96 -28.51
N LYS A 505 0.85 23.34 -29.78
CA LYS A 505 0.75 22.45 -30.94
C LYS A 505 2.03 21.63 -31.05
N TYR A 506 1.92 20.30 -30.96
CA TYR A 506 2.93 19.38 -31.51
C TYR A 506 2.38 18.76 -32.78
N GLN A 507 3.16 18.87 -33.85
CA GLN A 507 2.89 18.22 -35.13
C GLN A 507 3.28 16.74 -35.01
N LEU A 508 2.31 15.88 -35.33
CA LEU A 508 2.52 14.44 -35.53
C LEU A 508 3.05 14.20 -36.94
N GLU A 509 4.23 13.62 -37.07
CA GLU A 509 4.65 12.94 -38.29
C GLU A 509 4.26 11.46 -38.21
N ASP A 510 3.45 11.04 -39.18
CA ASP A 510 3.10 9.64 -39.41
C ASP A 510 4.35 8.82 -39.73
N ARG A 511 4.58 7.72 -39.01
CA ARG A 511 5.41 6.60 -39.46
C ARG A 511 4.72 5.27 -39.15
N ASP A 512 4.67 4.50 -40.22
CA ASP A 512 4.00 3.24 -40.47
C ASP A 512 4.08 2.19 -39.35
N ALA A 513 2.94 1.59 -39.09
CA ALA A 513 2.76 0.40 -38.27
C ALA A 513 3.37 -0.84 -38.97
N LYS A 514 4.38 -1.44 -38.35
CA LYS A 514 4.74 -2.85 -38.57
C LYS A 514 4.82 -3.53 -37.22
N ASN A 515 4.09 -4.66 -37.16
CA ASN A 515 4.09 -5.64 -36.08
C ASN A 515 5.47 -5.82 -35.45
N SER A 516 5.62 -5.55 -34.18
CA SER A 516 6.68 -6.10 -33.36
C SER A 516 6.10 -6.48 -32.00
N SER A 517 6.48 -7.66 -31.57
CA SER A 517 6.19 -8.34 -30.32
C SER A 517 6.25 -7.42 -29.09
N LEU A 518 5.34 -7.65 -28.15
CA LEU A 518 5.14 -6.90 -26.89
C LEU A 518 6.29 -7.06 -25.86
N ASP A 519 7.45 -7.56 -26.25
CA ASP A 519 8.50 -7.99 -25.32
C ASP A 519 9.71 -7.03 -25.18
N GLU A 520 9.71 -5.89 -25.86
CA GLU A 520 10.80 -4.91 -25.73
C GLU A 520 10.24 -3.49 -25.58
N ILE A 521 9.64 -3.18 -24.42
CA ILE A 521 9.59 -1.81 -23.93
C ILE A 521 10.75 -1.68 -22.95
N GLU A 522 11.84 -1.10 -23.43
CA GLU A 522 13.00 -0.75 -22.63
C GLU A 522 12.58 0.06 -21.39
N ASP A 523 13.08 -0.37 -20.24
CA ASP A 523 12.78 0.02 -18.87
C ASP A 523 13.44 1.37 -18.50
N GLU A 524 13.53 2.30 -19.47
CA GLU A 524 14.11 3.63 -19.25
C GLU A 524 13.09 4.57 -18.60
N GLY A 525 13.22 4.74 -17.29
CA GLY A 525 12.57 5.82 -16.52
C GLY A 525 11.42 5.44 -15.60
N MET A 526 11.28 4.18 -15.21
CA MET A 526 10.27 3.80 -14.24
C MET A 526 10.69 4.22 -12.82
N VAL A 527 10.06 5.27 -12.31
CA VAL A 527 10.29 5.73 -10.93
C VAL A 527 9.91 4.61 -9.97
N ASN A 528 10.87 4.12 -9.20
CA ASN A 528 10.65 3.13 -8.16
C ASN A 528 10.38 3.85 -6.84
N PHE A 529 9.12 4.26 -6.63
CA PHE A 529 8.67 4.96 -5.42
C PHE A 529 9.08 4.26 -4.11
N TRP A 530 9.17 2.94 -4.12
CA TRP A 530 9.59 2.18 -2.96
C TRP A 530 11.07 2.46 -2.63
N GLU A 531 11.97 2.34 -3.63
CA GLU A 531 13.41 2.55 -3.41
C GLU A 531 13.73 3.99 -3.00
N GLU A 532 13.02 4.99 -3.53
CA GLU A 532 13.15 6.38 -3.12
C GLU A 532 12.79 6.57 -1.65
N ASN A 533 11.61 6.09 -1.24
CA ASN A 533 11.16 6.16 0.15
C ASN A 533 12.10 5.41 1.09
N TRP A 534 12.57 4.24 0.66
CA TRP A 534 13.42 3.38 1.45
C TRP A 534 14.83 3.96 1.63
N THR A 535 15.39 4.53 0.57
CA THR A 535 16.71 5.17 0.60
C THR A 535 16.69 6.44 1.45
N SER A 536 15.63 7.25 1.33
CA SER A 536 15.45 8.47 2.12
C SER A 536 15.32 8.20 3.62
N ALA A 537 14.84 7.04 4.00
CA ALA A 537 14.66 6.63 5.39
C ALA A 537 15.98 6.35 6.14
N LYS A 538 17.13 6.23 5.46
CA LYS A 538 18.49 6.03 6.02
C LYS A 538 18.57 4.92 7.09
N ILE A 539 17.92 3.78 6.83
CA ILE A 539 17.69 2.72 7.83
C ILE A 539 18.95 1.89 8.10
N PHE A 540 19.75 1.62 7.07
CA PHE A 540 20.88 0.71 7.07
C PHE A 540 22.16 1.35 6.57
#